data_109e812ffb651752ba7a80b829e67cd1
#
_entry.id   109e812ffb651752ba7a80b829e67cd1
#
_cell.length_a   1.000
_cell.length_b   1.000
_cell.length_c   1.000
_cell.angle_alpha   90.00
_cell.angle_beta   90.00
_cell.angle_gamma   90.00
#
_symmetry.space_group_name_H-M   'P 1'
#
loop_
_entity.id
_entity.type
_entity.pdbx_description
1 polymer ?
#
loop_
_entity_poly.entity_id
_entity_poly.type
_entity_poly.pdbx_seq_one_letter_code
_entity_poly.pdbx_strand_id
1 'polypeptide(L)'
;MSGSYLANPLEFLVTTLFSLYILAVMLRFLLGAVRADFYNPVSQFLVRITNPLLLPMRKVIPSLGRYDTSALLLMLLLQLISLGLVVLLRGISVSIVTLLVVAVGELVMLAINVFMFAIVIQVILSWVNPGNYNPVTAMLYSITSPIMRPLQRLIPPVSGIDLSPLAAIIGLQVLRMLIMPLLG
;
A
#
# COMPACT_ATOMS: atom_id res chain seq x y z
N MET A 1 -4.76 -37.34 -2.60
CA MET A 1 -4.70 -36.58 -1.34
C MET A 1 -3.34 -35.90 -1.07
N SER A 2 -2.27 -36.18 -1.80
CA SER A 2 -0.93 -35.59 -1.57
C SER A 2 -0.71 -34.18 -2.21
N GLY A 3 -1.52 -33.79 -3.20
CA GLY A 3 -1.36 -32.52 -3.89
C GLY A 3 -1.76 -31.29 -3.07
N SER A 4 -2.71 -31.41 -2.15
CA SER A 4 -3.21 -30.29 -1.33
C SER A 4 -2.27 -29.94 -0.17
N TYR A 5 -1.47 -30.87 0.31
CA TYR A 5 -0.59 -30.64 1.47
C TYR A 5 0.56 -29.68 1.15
N LEU A 6 1.16 -29.77 -0.05
CA LEU A 6 2.23 -28.88 -0.49
C LEU A 6 1.71 -27.60 -1.15
N ALA A 7 0.48 -27.60 -1.68
CA ALA A 7 -0.10 -26.44 -2.33
C ALA A 7 -0.28 -25.26 -1.34
N ASN A 8 -0.77 -25.51 -0.12
CA ASN A 8 -0.99 -24.47 0.88
C ASN A 8 0.30 -23.74 1.33
N PRO A 9 1.41 -24.45 1.67
CA PRO A 9 2.68 -23.77 1.97
C PRO A 9 3.27 -23.00 0.78
N LEU A 10 3.17 -23.55 -0.44
CA LEU A 10 3.64 -22.86 -1.64
C LEU A 10 2.82 -21.62 -1.95
N GLU A 11 1.49 -21.71 -1.83
CA GLU A 11 0.60 -20.55 -1.97
C GLU A 11 0.94 -19.46 -0.95
N PHE A 12 1.13 -19.83 0.31
CA PHE A 12 1.55 -18.90 1.36
C PHE A 12 2.87 -18.22 1.04
N LEU A 13 3.87 -18.95 0.58
CA LEU A 13 5.16 -18.38 0.19
C LEU A 13 5.02 -17.42 -0.99
N VAL A 14 4.31 -17.82 -2.05
CA VAL A 14 4.07 -16.98 -3.22
C VAL A 14 3.36 -15.69 -2.80
N THR A 15 2.22 -15.80 -2.14
CA THR A 15 1.43 -14.64 -1.74
C THR A 15 2.21 -13.72 -0.81
N THR A 16 2.95 -14.27 0.16
CA THR A 16 3.73 -13.46 1.11
C THR A 16 4.87 -12.71 0.42
N LEU A 17 5.66 -13.39 -0.42
CA LEU A 17 6.80 -12.75 -1.09
C LEU A 17 6.33 -11.64 -2.05
N PHE A 18 5.31 -11.93 -2.86
CA PHE A 18 4.74 -10.94 -3.76
C PHE A 18 4.13 -9.76 -3.00
N SER A 19 3.33 -10.02 -1.95
CA SER A 19 2.70 -8.97 -1.14
C SER A 19 3.73 -8.05 -0.48
N LEU A 20 4.84 -8.59 0.05
CA LEU A 20 5.90 -7.79 0.64
C LEU A 20 6.59 -6.89 -0.40
N TYR A 21 6.83 -7.41 -1.59
CA TYR A 21 7.45 -6.61 -2.64
C TYR A 21 6.48 -5.56 -3.22
N ILE A 22 5.22 -5.92 -3.43
CA ILE A 22 4.16 -4.99 -3.85
C ILE A 22 3.98 -3.88 -2.80
N LEU A 23 4.02 -4.21 -1.50
CA LEU A 23 3.99 -3.22 -0.42
C LEU A 23 5.17 -2.24 -0.52
N ALA A 24 6.38 -2.72 -0.79
CA ALA A 24 7.54 -1.86 -0.96
C ALA A 24 7.38 -0.89 -2.16
N VAL A 25 6.85 -1.38 -3.29
CA VAL A 25 6.55 -0.54 -4.46
C VAL A 25 5.43 0.45 -4.15
N MET A 26 4.38 0.03 -3.42
CA MET A 26 3.27 0.89 -2.98
C MET A 26 3.77 2.03 -2.08
N LEU A 27 4.58 1.73 -1.08
CA LEU A 27 5.17 2.75 -0.20
C LEU A 27 6.00 3.75 -1.01
N ARG A 28 6.86 3.27 -1.91
CA ARG A 28 7.63 4.15 -2.80
C ARG A 28 6.75 5.02 -3.70
N PHE A 29 5.68 4.44 -4.27
CA PHE A 29 4.70 5.16 -5.08
C PHE A 29 4.02 6.28 -4.28
N LEU A 30 3.53 5.97 -3.07
CA LEU A 30 2.87 6.93 -2.20
C LEU A 30 3.81 8.07 -1.79
N LEU A 31 5.06 7.75 -1.40
CA LEU A 31 6.07 8.76 -1.08
C LEU A 31 6.34 9.70 -2.26
N GLY A 32 6.42 9.16 -3.47
CA GLY A 32 6.56 9.95 -4.69
C GLY A 32 5.35 10.86 -4.95
N ALA A 33 4.14 10.33 -4.79
CA ALA A 33 2.89 11.05 -5.00
C ALA A 33 2.71 12.23 -4.04
N VAL A 34 3.20 12.12 -2.80
CA VAL A 34 3.15 13.20 -1.79
C VAL A 34 4.42 14.07 -1.78
N ARG A 35 5.39 13.83 -2.67
CA ARG A 35 6.69 14.53 -2.72
C ARG A 35 7.44 14.47 -1.39
N ALA A 36 7.42 13.31 -0.75
CA ALA A 36 8.15 13.10 0.49
C ALA A 36 9.67 13.19 0.27
N ASP A 37 10.40 13.43 1.35
CA ASP A 37 11.85 13.43 1.32
C ASP A 37 12.40 12.03 1.07
N PHE A 38 13.12 11.88 -0.05
CA PHE A 38 13.78 10.63 -0.43
C PHE A 38 15.23 10.49 0.11
N TYR A 39 15.73 11.48 0.84
CA TYR A 39 17.07 11.40 1.43
C TYR A 39 17.09 10.62 2.76
N ASN A 40 15.92 10.32 3.34
CA ASN A 40 15.88 9.52 4.55
C ASN A 40 16.24 8.04 4.29
N PRO A 41 16.81 7.32 5.28
CA PRO A 41 17.29 5.95 5.11
C PRO A 41 16.21 4.95 4.67
N VAL A 42 14.96 5.13 5.14
CA VAL A 42 13.84 4.24 4.81
C VAL A 42 13.44 4.40 3.34
N SER A 43 13.31 5.66 2.88
CA SER A 43 13.01 5.94 1.48
C SER A 43 14.12 5.42 0.55
N GLN A 44 15.40 5.60 0.94
CA GLN A 44 16.53 5.07 0.18
C GLN A 44 16.54 3.55 0.12
N PHE A 45 16.20 2.86 1.21
CA PHE A 45 16.03 1.41 1.22
C PHE A 45 14.95 0.97 0.22
N LEU A 46 13.76 1.60 0.27
CA LEU A 46 12.68 1.31 -0.68
C LEU A 46 13.12 1.54 -2.14
N VAL A 47 13.82 2.64 -2.40
CA VAL A 47 14.38 2.93 -3.72
C VAL A 47 15.34 1.83 -4.17
N ARG A 48 16.25 1.40 -3.30
CA ARG A 48 17.24 0.38 -3.62
C ARG A 48 16.61 -0.96 -4.00
N ILE A 49 15.63 -1.44 -3.22
CA ILE A 49 15.01 -2.76 -3.46
C ILE A 49 14.03 -2.75 -4.64
N THR A 50 13.42 -1.60 -4.97
CA THR A 50 12.45 -1.50 -6.06
C THR A 50 13.04 -1.06 -7.40
N ASN A 51 14.22 -0.43 -7.41
CA ASN A 51 14.92 0.01 -8.62
C ASN A 51 15.16 -1.09 -9.66
N PRO A 52 15.54 -2.33 -9.28
CA PRO A 52 15.83 -3.38 -10.26
C PRO A 52 14.69 -3.60 -11.26
N LEU A 53 13.43 -3.57 -10.81
CA LEU A 53 12.25 -3.74 -11.67
C LEU A 53 11.70 -2.41 -12.19
N LEU A 54 11.77 -1.33 -11.41
CA LEU A 54 11.19 -0.05 -11.80
C LEU A 54 12.03 0.70 -12.85
N LEU A 55 13.36 0.67 -12.76
CA LEU A 55 14.21 1.42 -13.68
C LEU A 55 14.03 1.01 -15.15
N PRO A 56 14.02 -0.30 -15.51
CA PRO A 56 13.75 -0.69 -16.89
C PRO A 56 12.36 -0.28 -17.36
N MET A 57 11.33 -0.35 -16.48
CA MET A 57 9.97 0.05 -16.84
C MET A 57 9.86 1.57 -17.11
N ARG A 58 10.53 2.38 -16.31
CA ARG A 58 10.56 3.85 -16.50
C ARG A 58 11.19 4.30 -17.80
N LYS A 59 12.03 3.45 -18.44
CA LYS A 59 12.58 3.75 -19.76
C LYS A 59 11.54 3.67 -20.88
N VAL A 60 10.48 2.88 -20.67
CA VAL A 60 9.43 2.63 -21.66
C VAL A 60 8.14 3.39 -21.31
N ILE A 61 7.82 3.51 -20.02
CA ILE A 61 6.57 4.08 -19.55
C ILE A 61 6.85 5.43 -18.89
N PRO A 62 6.41 6.54 -19.52
CA PRO A 62 6.59 7.87 -18.92
C PRO A 62 5.67 8.05 -17.71
N SER A 63 6.12 8.83 -16.72
CA SER A 63 5.28 9.21 -15.58
C SER A 63 4.25 10.26 -15.99
N LEU A 64 3.04 10.15 -15.46
CA LEU A 64 1.96 11.13 -15.66
C LEU A 64 1.99 12.18 -14.54
N GLY A 65 2.66 13.27 -14.81
CA GLY A 65 2.82 14.37 -13.86
C GLY A 65 3.58 13.91 -12.61
N ARG A 66 2.91 13.92 -11.44
CA ARG A 66 3.50 13.48 -10.17
C ARG A 66 3.36 11.98 -9.88
N TYR A 67 2.56 11.27 -10.68
CA TYR A 67 2.29 9.86 -10.46
C TYR A 67 3.22 8.99 -11.30
N ASP A 68 3.88 8.05 -10.64
CA ASP A 68 4.75 7.06 -11.28
C ASP A 68 3.90 5.93 -11.87
N THR A 69 3.52 6.07 -13.13
CA THR A 69 2.74 5.06 -13.86
C THR A 69 3.47 3.73 -14.00
N SER A 70 4.81 3.76 -14.05
CA SER A 70 5.62 2.53 -14.05
C SER A 70 5.44 1.75 -12.75
N ALA A 71 5.35 2.45 -11.60
CA ALA A 71 5.11 1.80 -10.32
C ALA A 71 3.70 1.19 -10.23
N LEU A 72 2.67 1.91 -10.75
CA LEU A 72 1.30 1.38 -10.81
C LEU A 72 1.22 0.12 -11.67
N LEU A 73 1.82 0.17 -12.87
CA LEU A 73 1.83 -0.99 -13.77
C LEU A 73 2.64 -2.15 -13.19
N LEU A 74 3.78 -1.88 -12.53
CA LEU A 74 4.56 -2.92 -11.87
C LEU A 74 3.76 -3.62 -10.77
N MET A 75 3.07 -2.86 -9.91
CA MET A 75 2.22 -3.43 -8.87
C MET A 75 1.11 -4.31 -9.47
N LEU A 76 0.44 -3.83 -10.53
CA LEU A 76 -0.60 -4.60 -11.21
C LEU A 76 -0.06 -5.89 -11.82
N LEU A 77 1.08 -5.85 -12.50
CA LEU A 77 1.72 -7.02 -13.09
C LEU A 77 2.11 -8.04 -12.01
N LEU A 78 2.74 -7.58 -10.93
CA LEU A 78 3.12 -8.47 -9.82
C LEU A 78 1.90 -9.10 -9.15
N GLN A 79 0.82 -8.33 -8.99
CA GLN A 79 -0.42 -8.84 -8.41
C GLN A 79 -1.07 -9.89 -9.32
N LEU A 80 -1.11 -9.64 -10.64
CA LEU A 80 -1.63 -10.61 -11.62
C LEU A 80 -0.78 -11.88 -11.67
N ILE A 81 0.55 -11.77 -11.59
CA ILE A 81 1.45 -12.93 -11.54
C ILE A 81 1.18 -13.74 -10.26
N SER A 82 1.08 -13.07 -9.11
CA SER A 82 0.79 -13.71 -7.82
C SER A 82 -0.53 -14.48 -7.87
N LEU A 83 -1.61 -13.82 -8.30
CA LEU A 83 -2.93 -14.45 -8.44
C LEU A 83 -2.93 -15.58 -9.45
N GLY A 84 -2.27 -15.41 -10.59
CA GLY A 84 -2.13 -16.44 -11.61
C GLY A 84 -1.43 -17.69 -11.09
N LEU A 85 -0.35 -17.53 -10.32
CA LEU A 85 0.35 -18.63 -9.67
C LEU A 85 -0.55 -19.36 -8.66
N VAL A 86 -1.33 -18.63 -7.86
CA VAL A 86 -2.29 -19.22 -6.92
C VAL A 86 -3.38 -20.01 -7.65
N VAL A 87 -3.93 -19.47 -8.73
CA VAL A 87 -4.92 -20.15 -9.58
C VAL A 87 -4.36 -21.45 -10.15
N LEU A 88 -3.11 -21.42 -10.64
CA LEU A 88 -2.42 -22.62 -11.14
C LEU A 88 -2.19 -23.67 -10.04
N LEU A 89 -1.75 -23.26 -8.85
CA LEU A 89 -1.51 -24.15 -7.71
C LEU A 89 -2.80 -24.81 -7.22
N ARG A 90 -3.93 -24.09 -7.29
CA ARG A 90 -5.26 -24.61 -6.91
C ARG A 90 -5.92 -25.45 -8.00
N GLY A 91 -5.41 -25.42 -9.23
CA GLY A 91 -5.98 -26.15 -10.36
C GLY A 91 -7.37 -25.65 -10.77
N ILE A 92 -7.68 -24.38 -10.50
CA ILE A 92 -8.97 -23.74 -10.85
C ILE A 92 -8.82 -22.91 -12.11
N SER A 93 -9.93 -22.72 -12.84
CA SER A 93 -9.97 -21.81 -13.99
C SER A 93 -10.71 -20.52 -13.59
N VAL A 94 -10.08 -19.39 -13.82
CA VAL A 94 -10.64 -18.07 -13.52
C VAL A 94 -10.52 -17.20 -14.77
N SER A 95 -11.55 -16.37 -15.05
CA SER A 95 -11.51 -15.49 -16.22
C SER A 95 -10.45 -14.40 -16.03
N ILE A 96 -9.84 -13.95 -17.12
CA ILE A 96 -8.86 -12.86 -17.08
C ILE A 96 -9.47 -11.55 -16.54
N VAL A 97 -10.75 -11.33 -16.79
CA VAL A 97 -11.50 -10.15 -16.31
C VAL A 97 -11.62 -10.22 -14.79
N THR A 98 -11.97 -11.38 -14.24
CA THR A 98 -12.05 -11.59 -12.79
C THR A 98 -10.68 -11.37 -12.14
N LEU A 99 -9.59 -11.91 -12.74
CA LEU A 99 -8.23 -11.69 -12.23
C LEU A 99 -7.85 -10.21 -12.21
N LEU A 100 -8.20 -9.46 -13.25
CA LEU A 100 -7.94 -8.01 -13.30
C LEU A 100 -8.73 -7.25 -12.24
N VAL A 101 -10.01 -7.55 -12.08
CA VAL A 101 -10.86 -6.90 -11.06
C VAL A 101 -10.33 -7.17 -9.66
N VAL A 102 -10.02 -8.43 -9.36
CA VAL A 102 -9.45 -8.82 -8.06
C VAL A 102 -8.09 -8.16 -7.85
N ALA A 103 -7.20 -8.18 -8.85
CA ALA A 103 -5.87 -7.55 -8.73
C ALA A 103 -5.96 -6.05 -8.41
N VAL A 104 -6.80 -5.31 -9.13
CA VAL A 104 -7.01 -3.87 -8.86
C VAL A 104 -7.60 -3.66 -7.47
N GLY A 105 -8.59 -4.46 -7.11
CA GLY A 105 -9.23 -4.38 -5.80
C GLY A 105 -8.25 -4.64 -4.65
N GLU A 106 -7.42 -5.68 -4.74
CA GLU A 106 -6.40 -5.96 -3.73
C GLU A 106 -5.35 -4.85 -3.61
N LEU A 107 -4.96 -4.21 -4.72
CA LEU A 107 -4.08 -3.03 -4.68
C LEU A 107 -4.74 -1.83 -4.00
N VAL A 108 -6.02 -1.58 -4.25
CA VAL A 108 -6.77 -0.52 -3.56
C VAL A 108 -6.88 -0.84 -2.06
N MET A 109 -7.19 -2.09 -1.70
CA MET A 109 -7.23 -2.53 -0.30
C MET A 109 -5.87 -2.40 0.38
N LEU A 110 -4.78 -2.72 -0.33
CA LEU A 110 -3.43 -2.52 0.17
C LEU A 110 -3.15 -1.04 0.46
N ALA A 111 -3.53 -0.13 -0.45
CA ALA A 111 -3.37 1.30 -0.25
C ALA A 111 -4.15 1.79 0.99
N ILE A 112 -5.41 1.38 1.14
CA ILE A 112 -6.23 1.69 2.32
C ILE A 112 -5.56 1.19 3.60
N ASN A 113 -5.08 -0.05 3.61
CA ASN A 113 -4.39 -0.63 4.76
C ASN A 113 -3.11 0.15 5.09
N VAL A 114 -2.31 0.54 4.09
CA VAL A 114 -1.11 1.36 4.29
C VAL A 114 -1.46 2.67 4.98
N PHE A 115 -2.50 3.37 4.53
CA PHE A 115 -2.94 4.61 5.18
C PHE A 115 -3.42 4.37 6.61
N MET A 116 -4.24 3.34 6.85
CA MET A 116 -4.74 3.00 8.19
C MET A 116 -3.58 2.71 9.16
N PHE A 117 -2.64 1.83 8.77
CA PHE A 117 -1.49 1.51 9.59
C PHE A 117 -0.58 2.72 9.82
N ALA A 118 -0.34 3.53 8.78
CA ALA A 118 0.47 4.73 8.91
C ALA A 118 -0.14 5.73 9.90
N ILE A 119 -1.47 5.92 9.90
CA ILE A 119 -2.18 6.79 10.84
C ILE A 119 -2.09 6.22 12.26
N VAL A 120 -2.33 4.92 12.45
CA VAL A 120 -2.23 4.27 13.77
C VAL A 120 -0.82 4.41 14.35
N ILE A 121 0.21 4.10 13.56
CA ILE A 121 1.61 4.22 14.00
C ILE A 121 1.93 5.68 14.34
N GLN A 122 1.47 6.64 13.52
CA GLN A 122 1.66 8.06 13.78
C GLN A 122 1.06 8.50 15.12
N VAL A 123 -0.16 8.05 15.45
CA VAL A 123 -0.82 8.34 16.73
C VAL A 123 -0.03 7.75 17.89
N ILE A 124 0.39 6.49 17.78
CA ILE A 124 1.18 5.82 18.82
C ILE A 124 2.51 6.58 19.06
N LEU A 125 3.21 6.93 17.98
CA LEU A 125 4.48 7.66 18.08
C LEU A 125 4.30 9.06 18.68
N SER A 126 3.18 9.72 18.40
CA SER A 126 2.83 11.01 18.98
C SER A 126 2.67 10.95 20.52
N TRP A 127 2.22 9.81 21.06
CA TRP A 127 2.05 9.63 22.49
C TRP A 127 3.33 9.12 23.17
N VAL A 128 4.03 8.19 22.54
CA VAL A 128 5.23 7.56 23.13
C VAL A 128 6.43 8.50 23.12
N ASN A 129 6.55 9.34 22.11
CA ASN A 129 7.74 10.18 21.90
C ASN A 129 7.38 11.56 21.30
N PRO A 130 6.67 12.39 22.07
CA PRO A 130 6.23 13.70 21.61
C PRO A 130 7.44 14.59 21.30
N GLY A 131 7.47 15.15 20.09
CA GLY A 131 8.50 16.10 19.66
C GLY A 131 9.80 15.47 19.11
N ASN A 132 9.95 14.17 19.11
CA ASN A 132 11.12 13.54 18.52
C ASN A 132 10.94 13.36 17.00
N TYR A 133 11.68 14.17 16.25
CA TYR A 133 11.69 14.12 14.79
C TYR A 133 12.67 13.04 14.34
N ASN A 134 12.15 11.93 13.80
CA ASN A 134 12.97 10.91 13.17
C ASN A 134 12.49 10.66 11.72
N PRO A 135 13.35 10.05 10.86
CA PRO A 135 13.01 9.82 9.45
C PRO A 135 11.73 9.01 9.23
N VAL A 136 11.42 8.06 10.12
CA VAL A 136 10.19 7.23 10.04
C VAL A 136 8.97 8.09 10.30
N THR A 137 9.00 8.91 11.35
CA THR A 137 7.90 9.83 11.70
C THR A 137 7.64 10.81 10.56
N ALA A 138 8.69 11.41 10.00
CA ALA A 138 8.57 12.33 8.86
C ALA A 138 7.93 11.65 7.62
N MET A 139 8.31 10.41 7.34
CA MET A 139 7.73 9.61 6.27
C MET A 139 6.25 9.32 6.50
N LEU A 140 5.86 8.92 7.71
CA LEU A 140 4.47 8.67 8.07
C LEU A 140 3.61 9.93 7.94
N TYR A 141 4.07 11.07 8.47
CA TYR A 141 3.39 12.36 8.30
C TYR A 141 3.23 12.74 6.83
N SER A 142 4.24 12.48 6.00
CA SER A 142 4.16 12.77 4.56
C SER A 142 3.08 11.92 3.88
N ILE A 143 3.07 10.61 4.12
CA ILE A 143 2.09 9.67 3.54
C ILE A 143 0.68 10.01 4.00
N THR A 144 0.46 10.27 5.30
CA THR A 144 -0.87 10.50 5.86
C THR A 144 -1.42 11.91 5.59
N SER A 145 -0.55 12.87 5.23
CA SER A 145 -0.91 14.28 5.05
C SER A 145 -2.09 14.54 4.10
N PRO A 146 -2.28 13.82 2.97
CA PRO A 146 -3.41 14.06 2.08
C PRO A 146 -4.77 13.79 2.74
N ILE A 147 -4.82 12.87 3.70
CA ILE A 147 -6.03 12.50 4.44
C ILE A 147 -6.15 13.33 5.72
N MET A 148 -5.06 13.47 6.46
CA MET A 148 -5.08 14.12 7.77
C MET A 148 -5.28 15.62 7.69
N ARG A 149 -4.62 16.33 6.77
CA ARG A 149 -4.74 17.80 6.66
C ARG A 149 -6.17 18.31 6.43
N PRO A 150 -6.97 17.73 5.50
CA PRO A 150 -8.37 18.13 5.35
C PRO A 150 -9.19 17.89 6.61
N LEU A 151 -9.01 16.72 7.25
CA LEU A 151 -9.76 16.37 8.45
C LEU A 151 -9.42 17.27 9.64
N GLN A 152 -8.15 17.59 9.84
CA GLN A 152 -7.70 18.52 10.89
C GLN A 152 -8.25 19.95 10.72
N ARG A 153 -8.57 20.34 9.49
CA ARG A 153 -9.24 21.62 9.23
C ARG A 153 -10.74 21.60 9.54
N LEU A 154 -11.36 20.42 9.40
CA LEU A 154 -12.80 20.22 9.61
C LEU A 154 -13.13 19.92 11.08
N ILE A 155 -12.24 19.22 11.77
CA ILE A 155 -12.43 18.75 13.15
C ILE A 155 -11.43 19.46 14.05
N PRO A 156 -11.85 20.50 14.77
CA PRO A 156 -10.97 21.16 15.73
C PRO A 156 -10.64 20.23 16.90
N PRO A 157 -9.46 20.37 17.52
CA PRO A 157 -9.08 19.56 18.67
C PRO A 157 -10.06 19.81 19.84
N VAL A 158 -10.49 18.72 20.49
CA VAL A 158 -11.38 18.78 21.68
C VAL A 158 -10.54 18.53 22.92
N SER A 159 -10.52 19.48 23.82
CA SER A 159 -9.72 19.42 25.05
C SER A 159 -8.24 19.12 24.82
N GLY A 160 -7.69 19.61 23.69
CA GLY A 160 -6.29 19.39 23.32
C GLY A 160 -6.01 18.04 22.63
N ILE A 161 -7.02 17.21 22.41
CA ILE A 161 -6.91 15.92 21.71
C ILE A 161 -7.35 16.08 20.26
N ASP A 162 -6.49 15.66 19.32
CA ASP A 162 -6.81 15.61 17.88
C ASP A 162 -7.64 14.34 17.57
N LEU A 163 -8.91 14.53 17.22
CA LEU A 163 -9.83 13.45 16.84
C LEU A 163 -9.78 13.11 15.34
N SER A 164 -9.02 13.86 14.55
CA SER A 164 -8.91 13.63 13.09
C SER A 164 -8.38 12.25 12.72
N PRO A 165 -7.42 11.62 13.45
CA PRO A 165 -7.00 10.26 13.17
C PRO A 165 -8.13 9.24 13.31
N LEU A 166 -8.98 9.39 14.33
CA LEU A 166 -10.14 8.52 14.54
C LEU A 166 -11.12 8.63 13.36
N ALA A 167 -11.45 9.86 12.95
CA ALA A 167 -12.32 10.10 11.81
C ALA A 167 -11.73 9.54 10.51
N ALA A 168 -10.41 9.67 10.31
CA ALA A 168 -9.71 9.12 9.16
C ALA A 168 -9.82 7.59 9.11
N ILE A 169 -9.56 6.91 10.23
CA ILE A 169 -9.64 5.45 10.32
C ILE A 169 -11.07 4.96 10.07
N ILE A 170 -12.07 5.60 10.67
CA ILE A 170 -13.48 5.26 10.45
C ILE A 170 -13.84 5.46 8.97
N GLY A 171 -13.47 6.59 8.37
CA GLY A 171 -13.73 6.87 6.95
C GLY A 171 -13.07 5.85 6.01
N LEU A 172 -11.81 5.48 6.26
CA LEU A 172 -11.09 4.46 5.50
C LEU A 172 -11.71 3.07 5.69
N GLN A 173 -12.18 2.74 6.89
CA GLN A 173 -12.86 1.48 7.15
C GLN A 173 -14.21 1.40 6.43
N VAL A 174 -14.99 2.47 6.43
CA VAL A 174 -16.23 2.56 5.64
C VAL A 174 -15.95 2.40 4.16
N LEU A 175 -14.93 3.09 3.63
CA LEU A 175 -14.51 2.95 2.24
C LEU A 175 -14.13 1.50 1.90
N ARG A 176 -13.37 0.85 2.78
CA ARG A 176 -13.02 -0.57 2.65
C ARG A 176 -14.26 -1.45 2.58
N MET A 177 -15.24 -1.24 3.46
CA MET A 177 -16.50 -2.01 3.49
C MET A 177 -17.34 -1.81 2.22
N LEU A 178 -17.30 -0.63 1.59
CA LEU A 178 -17.98 -0.35 0.34
C LEU A 178 -17.31 -1.00 -0.88
N ILE A 179 -15.99 -1.13 -0.86
CA ILE A 179 -15.23 -1.71 -1.98
C ILE A 179 -15.21 -3.24 -1.92
N MET A 180 -15.15 -3.82 -0.71
CA MET A 180 -14.99 -5.27 -0.52
C MET A 180 -16.04 -6.12 -1.26
N PRO A 181 -17.36 -5.78 -1.26
CA PRO A 181 -18.37 -6.55 -2.00
C PRO A 181 -18.23 -6.47 -3.52
N LEU A 182 -17.51 -5.49 -4.05
CA LEU A 182 -17.28 -5.34 -5.50
C LEU A 182 -16.18 -6.31 -6.01
N LEU A 183 -15.45 -6.93 -5.10
CA LEU A 183 -14.34 -7.83 -5.41
C LEU A 183 -14.74 -9.32 -5.41
N GLY A 184 -15.98 -9.64 -5.00
CA GLY A 184 -16.56 -10.99 -4.99
C GLY A 184 -16.45 -11.69 -3.65
#